data_bf5eb8ebc5bf7dc67cf465566d53c095
#
_entry.id   bf5eb8ebc5bf7dc67cf465566d53c095
#
_cell.length_a   1.000
_cell.length_b   1.000
_cell.length_c   1.000
_cell.angle_alpha   90.00
_cell.angle_beta   90.00
_cell.angle_gamma   90.00
#
_symmetry.space_group_name_H-M   'P 1'
#
loop_
_entity.id
_entity.type
_entity.pdbx_description
1 polymer ?
#
loop_
_entity_poly.entity_id
_entity_poly.type
_entity_poly.pdbx_seq_one_letter_code
_entity_poly.pdbx_strand_id
1 'polypeptide(L)'
;MEEQKKQRKKRRKKINKTSKKSFTWGKIIIGIFTVALLAVGGYFAREYHLKKNAEAAREELRQYNISVLNNAVETSVEEVKKDASKNIETAKGLQEVWQSMWPEEIEITDANRKGFAKIERCEISAEDTSKVVVSGLMEGIPKSDDRRIYVFNIATYNNGLVEGQEPITSVRKSDDQFSFTFNLNYKQANSRLFDKFAIGIKQNGKYVLLSDFQYITNPEQRAQYQYAYPKAASIKGLLVDPYKLEGNELKDLGVKQAAYNIMVGRILGHTSSANYPTIHYNYQGKTYLFDGQVIAEYDIVFSRLTQLGIQTTAIILNDWDGAYLDLIHPNARKAGACPYYMFNAADQSGVDYLGAVATFLAERYSGTAHGQVVNWVIANEVNARKHWNYYPSVDVESYTKAYADAFRVFYNGIKSVNACAKVYMPVDQTWNRNLNDGDYDARDVLDHFNAYIKSQGNIDWDLSHHPYPVPLTHAAFWNMPSNYKRMNLISNSVDTKMVTMTNIHVVTDYLQREEFLNPDGESRSVILSEQGFNSLSGQGVQAAAFAYAYYIAEANSHIDGFLLNRQTDSYVEIAEGMAFGINNPDGSHKQIYNVFKNIDGPNSQSATEFAKSIIGISSWSDVIRHY
;
A
#
# COMPACT_ATOMS: atom_id res chain seq x y z
N MET A 1 -43.91 -59.81 39.75
CA MET A 1 -42.91 -59.10 40.57
C MET A 1 -41.47 -59.57 40.34
N GLU A 2 -41.26 -60.79 39.87
CA GLU A 2 -39.93 -61.31 39.63
C GLU A 2 -39.31 -60.82 38.28
N GLU A 3 -40.17 -60.61 37.28
CA GLU A 3 -39.68 -60.12 35.95
C GLU A 3 -39.17 -58.67 36.01
N GLN A 4 -39.78 -57.82 36.83
CA GLN A 4 -39.29 -56.44 37.01
C GLN A 4 -37.96 -56.41 37.77
N LYS A 5 -37.69 -57.37 38.65
CA LYS A 5 -36.39 -57.49 39.33
C LYS A 5 -35.28 -58.00 38.39
N LYS A 6 -35.60 -58.89 37.44
CA LYS A 6 -34.63 -59.35 36.39
C LYS A 6 -34.29 -58.22 35.40
N GLN A 7 -35.28 -57.40 35.01
CA GLN A 7 -35.03 -56.25 34.12
C GLN A 7 -34.22 -55.15 34.81
N ARG A 8 -34.46 -54.89 36.08
CA ARG A 8 -33.64 -53.93 36.85
C ARG A 8 -32.19 -54.41 37.06
N LYS A 9 -31.96 -55.73 37.25
CA LYS A 9 -30.61 -56.31 37.34
C LYS A 9 -29.86 -56.24 36.00
N LYS A 10 -30.55 -56.49 34.86
CA LYS A 10 -29.97 -56.34 33.53
C LYS A 10 -29.66 -54.88 33.18
N ARG A 11 -30.52 -53.93 33.56
CA ARG A 11 -30.26 -52.50 33.40
C ARG A 11 -29.08 -52.03 34.25
N ARG A 12 -28.97 -52.45 35.50
CA ARG A 12 -27.82 -52.11 36.35
C ARG A 12 -26.50 -52.72 35.82
N LYS A 13 -26.51 -53.94 35.26
CA LYS A 13 -25.30 -54.52 34.64
C LYS A 13 -24.90 -53.82 33.35
N LYS A 14 -25.88 -53.27 32.58
CA LYS A 14 -25.59 -52.55 31.32
C LYS A 14 -25.05 -51.13 31.62
N ILE A 15 -25.59 -50.50 32.68
CA ILE A 15 -25.11 -49.18 33.13
C ILE A 15 -23.70 -49.27 33.74
N ASN A 16 -23.40 -50.33 34.50
CA ASN A 16 -22.04 -50.53 35.04
C ASN A 16 -21.01 -50.92 33.97
N LYS A 17 -21.41 -51.61 32.85
CA LYS A 17 -20.49 -51.90 31.78
C LYS A 17 -20.17 -50.67 30.90
N THR A 18 -21.14 -49.78 30.68
CA THR A 18 -20.90 -48.50 29.94
C THR A 18 -20.13 -47.49 30.80
N SER A 19 -20.38 -47.45 32.10
CA SER A 19 -19.61 -46.55 33.00
C SER A 19 -18.16 -47.01 33.15
N LYS A 20 -17.88 -48.33 33.19
CA LYS A 20 -16.48 -48.83 33.21
C LYS A 20 -15.71 -48.58 31.91
N LYS A 21 -16.39 -48.67 30.74
CA LYS A 21 -15.72 -48.33 29.47
C LYS A 21 -15.48 -46.82 29.29
N SER A 22 -16.45 -45.95 29.71
CA SER A 22 -16.24 -44.50 29.65
C SER A 22 -15.18 -44.05 30.66
N PHE A 23 -15.09 -44.71 31.82
CA PHE A 23 -14.09 -44.40 32.84
C PHE A 23 -12.66 -44.82 32.37
N THR A 24 -12.54 -45.87 31.55
CA THR A 24 -11.19 -46.28 31.00
C THR A 24 -10.74 -45.34 29.89
N TRP A 25 -11.65 -44.92 29.00
CA TRP A 25 -11.33 -43.94 27.96
C TRP A 25 -11.04 -42.54 28.55
N GLY A 26 -11.79 -42.13 29.57
CA GLY A 26 -11.53 -40.90 30.30
C GLY A 26 -10.14 -40.90 30.97
N LYS A 27 -9.74 -42.05 31.53
CA LYS A 27 -8.38 -42.19 32.12
C LYS A 27 -7.27 -42.20 31.06
N ILE A 28 -7.52 -42.75 29.87
CA ILE A 28 -6.55 -42.71 28.77
C ILE A 28 -6.44 -41.29 28.20
N ILE A 29 -7.56 -40.57 28.01
CA ILE A 29 -7.54 -39.17 27.54
C ILE A 29 -6.90 -38.25 28.58
N ILE A 30 -7.23 -38.43 29.84
CA ILE A 30 -6.57 -37.68 30.94
C ILE A 30 -5.08 -38.04 31.01
N GLY A 31 -4.73 -39.32 30.81
CA GLY A 31 -3.34 -39.76 30.77
C GLY A 31 -2.56 -39.13 29.63
N ILE A 32 -3.13 -39.07 28.43
CA ILE A 32 -2.49 -38.42 27.24
C ILE A 32 -2.39 -36.90 27.45
N PHE A 33 -3.45 -36.24 27.99
CA PHE A 33 -3.40 -34.83 28.32
C PHE A 33 -2.39 -34.51 29.43
N THR A 34 -2.28 -35.43 30.43
CA THR A 34 -1.30 -35.27 31.52
C THR A 34 0.12 -35.47 31.01
N VAL A 35 0.36 -36.42 30.10
CA VAL A 35 1.67 -36.63 29.48
C VAL A 35 2.03 -35.47 28.54
N ALA A 36 1.06 -34.93 27.78
CA ALA A 36 1.27 -33.74 26.95
C ALA A 36 1.53 -32.49 27.80
N LEU A 37 0.76 -32.29 28.88
CA LEU A 37 0.99 -31.21 29.84
C LEU A 37 2.32 -31.37 30.60
N LEU A 38 2.72 -32.59 30.92
CA LEU A 38 4.03 -32.88 31.53
C LEU A 38 5.18 -32.71 30.54
N ALA A 39 4.97 -32.99 29.24
CA ALA A 39 5.96 -32.75 28.21
C ALA A 39 6.13 -31.25 27.92
N VAL A 40 5.01 -30.51 27.81
CA VAL A 40 5.03 -29.04 27.66
C VAL A 40 5.50 -28.37 28.96
N GLY A 41 5.01 -28.83 30.11
CA GLY A 41 5.49 -28.38 31.42
C GLY A 41 6.97 -28.74 31.64
N GLY A 42 7.42 -29.91 31.15
CA GLY A 42 8.81 -30.32 31.14
C GLY A 42 9.70 -29.47 30.26
N TYR A 43 9.22 -29.04 29.11
CA TYR A 43 9.93 -28.10 28.23
C TYR A 43 10.07 -26.71 28.88
N PHE A 44 8.97 -26.16 29.36
CA PHE A 44 9.01 -24.88 30.09
C PHE A 44 9.73 -24.98 31.44
N ALA A 45 9.64 -26.12 32.15
CA ALA A 45 10.39 -26.36 33.35
C ALA A 45 11.90 -26.53 33.06
N ARG A 46 12.26 -27.14 31.93
CA ARG A 46 13.66 -27.22 31.47
C ARG A 46 14.22 -25.85 31.11
N GLU A 47 13.48 -25.03 30.37
CA GLU A 47 13.86 -23.64 30.07
C GLU A 47 13.90 -22.79 31.37
N TYR A 48 12.91 -22.95 32.24
CA TYR A 48 12.87 -22.27 33.54
C TYR A 48 14.05 -22.75 34.44
N HIS A 49 14.32 -24.05 34.45
CA HIS A 49 15.46 -24.60 35.21
C HIS A 49 16.81 -24.20 34.61
N LEU A 50 16.93 -24.07 33.27
CA LEU A 50 18.14 -23.55 32.63
C LEU A 50 18.35 -22.07 32.97
N LYS A 51 17.29 -21.26 32.96
CA LYS A 51 17.33 -19.86 33.41
C LYS A 51 17.59 -19.76 34.91
N LYS A 52 16.92 -20.57 35.72
CA LYS A 52 17.07 -20.58 37.17
C LYS A 52 18.46 -21.14 37.60
N ASN A 53 18.99 -22.11 36.86
CA ASN A 53 20.35 -22.61 37.11
C ASN A 53 21.42 -21.58 36.70
N ALA A 54 21.17 -20.80 35.63
CA ALA A 54 22.03 -19.69 35.26
C ALA A 54 21.96 -18.53 36.28
N GLU A 55 20.77 -18.26 36.82
CA GLU A 55 20.57 -17.27 37.90
C GLU A 55 21.16 -17.78 39.23
N ALA A 56 21.00 -19.08 39.55
CA ALA A 56 21.58 -19.69 40.73
C ALA A 56 23.11 -19.72 40.65
N ALA A 57 23.66 -20.06 39.50
CA ALA A 57 25.12 -20.01 39.28
C ALA A 57 25.67 -18.57 39.37
N ARG A 58 24.88 -17.57 38.95
CA ARG A 58 25.22 -16.15 39.13
C ARG A 58 25.17 -15.71 40.59
N GLU A 59 24.16 -16.17 41.34
CA GLU A 59 24.03 -15.86 42.76
C GLU A 59 25.07 -16.62 43.58
N GLU A 60 25.39 -17.88 43.25
CA GLU A 60 26.53 -18.60 43.86
C GLU A 60 27.87 -17.89 43.61
N LEU A 61 28.09 -17.39 42.39
CA LEU A 61 29.28 -16.61 42.04
C LEU A 61 29.33 -15.29 42.83
N ARG A 62 28.19 -14.66 43.02
CA ARG A 62 28.03 -13.43 43.82
C ARG A 62 28.27 -13.72 45.30
N GLN A 63 27.71 -14.81 45.84
CA GLN A 63 27.89 -15.23 47.23
C GLN A 63 29.34 -15.68 47.48
N TYR A 64 29.96 -16.38 46.54
CA TYR A 64 31.39 -16.73 46.57
C TYR A 64 32.26 -15.47 46.62
N ASN A 65 31.99 -14.47 45.80
CA ASN A 65 32.69 -13.19 45.81
C ASN A 65 32.50 -12.42 47.14
N ILE A 66 31.28 -12.47 47.72
CA ILE A 66 30.96 -11.88 49.02
C ILE A 66 31.70 -12.64 50.13
N SER A 67 31.76 -13.98 50.08
CA SER A 67 32.46 -14.78 51.05
C SER A 67 33.98 -14.59 51.00
N VAL A 68 34.56 -14.45 49.81
CA VAL A 68 35.98 -14.14 49.59
C VAL A 68 36.31 -12.76 50.14
N LEU A 69 35.43 -11.76 49.95
CA LEU A 69 35.59 -10.43 50.53
C LEU A 69 35.45 -10.40 52.06
N ASN A 70 34.54 -11.20 52.61
CA ASN A 70 34.35 -11.28 54.07
C ASN A 70 35.50 -12.02 54.77
N ASN A 71 36.01 -13.10 54.17
CA ASN A 71 37.18 -13.83 54.72
C ASN A 71 38.47 -13.00 54.67
N ALA A 72 38.58 -12.04 53.72
CA ALA A 72 39.73 -11.15 53.63
C ALA A 72 39.80 -10.12 54.77
N VAL A 73 38.69 -9.89 55.48
CA VAL A 73 38.59 -8.92 56.59
C VAL A 73 39.00 -9.54 57.94
N GLU A 74 39.00 -10.87 58.07
CA GLU A 74 39.24 -11.58 59.37
C GLU A 74 40.69 -12.07 59.58
N THR A 75 41.59 -11.94 58.59
CA THR A 75 43.00 -12.40 58.70
C THR A 75 43.95 -11.24 59.01
N SER A 76 45.04 -11.54 59.74
CA SER A 76 46.04 -10.56 60.23
C SER A 76 46.72 -9.77 59.10
N VAL A 77 47.11 -8.52 59.38
CA VAL A 77 47.52 -7.50 58.39
C VAL A 77 48.65 -7.94 57.43
N GLU A 78 49.47 -8.91 57.77
CA GLU A 78 50.59 -9.42 56.91
C GLU A 78 50.15 -10.54 55.96
N GLU A 79 49.29 -11.46 56.42
CA GLU A 79 48.65 -12.46 55.54
C GLU A 79 47.61 -11.80 54.60
N VAL A 80 46.92 -10.81 55.11
CA VAL A 80 45.94 -10.04 54.32
C VAL A 80 46.53 -9.36 53.09
N LYS A 81 47.77 -8.86 53.14
CA LYS A 81 48.44 -8.26 51.98
C LYS A 81 48.76 -9.25 50.88
N LYS A 82 49.13 -10.48 51.24
CA LYS A 82 49.51 -11.52 50.27
C LYS A 82 48.29 -12.22 49.71
N ASP A 83 47.27 -12.48 50.53
CA ASP A 83 46.01 -13.07 50.11
C ASP A 83 45.10 -12.02 49.43
N ALA A 84 45.15 -10.77 49.87
CA ALA A 84 44.44 -9.67 49.19
C ALA A 84 44.95 -9.44 47.76
N SER A 85 46.27 -9.54 47.51
CA SER A 85 46.83 -9.44 46.18
C SER A 85 46.34 -10.58 45.27
N LYS A 86 46.37 -11.83 45.83
CA LYS A 86 45.91 -13.03 45.12
C LYS A 86 44.42 -13.03 44.89
N ASN A 87 43.63 -12.56 45.87
CA ASN A 87 42.19 -12.43 45.78
C ASN A 87 41.76 -11.26 44.86
N ILE A 88 42.56 -10.19 44.80
CA ILE A 88 42.33 -9.08 43.85
C ILE A 88 42.65 -9.55 42.43
N GLU A 89 43.70 -10.33 42.20
CA GLU A 89 43.97 -10.95 40.88
C GLU A 89 42.88 -11.94 40.48
N THR A 90 42.42 -12.78 41.44
CA THR A 90 41.30 -13.73 41.20
C THR A 90 39.98 -12.99 40.96
N ALA A 91 39.69 -11.93 41.71
CA ALA A 91 38.52 -11.09 41.51
C ALA A 91 38.59 -10.31 40.19
N LYS A 92 39.78 -9.83 39.80
CA LYS A 92 39.98 -9.21 38.46
C LYS A 92 39.82 -10.24 37.35
N GLY A 93 40.39 -11.44 37.47
CA GLY A 93 40.21 -12.53 36.52
C GLY A 93 38.73 -12.97 36.40
N LEU A 94 38.01 -13.06 37.54
CA LEU A 94 36.56 -13.34 37.54
C LEU A 94 35.74 -12.18 36.95
N GLN A 95 36.15 -10.94 37.19
CA GLN A 95 35.54 -9.77 36.61
C GLN A 95 35.76 -9.69 35.09
N GLU A 96 36.95 -10.06 34.61
CA GLU A 96 37.30 -10.16 33.20
C GLU A 96 36.51 -11.30 32.52
N VAL A 97 36.44 -12.49 33.16
CA VAL A 97 35.59 -13.60 32.69
C VAL A 97 34.11 -13.21 32.72
N TRP A 98 33.66 -12.50 33.74
CA TRP A 98 32.29 -12.02 33.86
C TRP A 98 31.98 -10.94 32.81
N GLN A 99 32.91 -10.02 32.56
CA GLN A 99 32.82 -9.04 31.48
C GLN A 99 32.84 -9.70 30.09
N SER A 100 33.64 -10.77 29.90
CA SER A 100 33.67 -11.51 28.63
C SER A 100 32.42 -12.37 28.37
N MET A 101 31.64 -12.68 29.42
CA MET A 101 30.37 -13.42 29.31
C MET A 101 29.18 -12.52 28.95
N TRP A 102 29.35 -11.18 29.03
CA TRP A 102 28.31 -10.22 28.60
C TRP A 102 28.77 -9.61 27.28
N PRO A 103 27.91 -9.64 26.26
CA PRO A 103 28.21 -8.91 25.04
C PRO A 103 28.45 -7.44 25.41
N GLU A 104 29.49 -6.87 24.84
CA GLU A 104 29.88 -5.48 25.05
C GLU A 104 28.73 -4.56 24.65
N GLU A 105 28.31 -3.67 25.56
CA GLU A 105 27.29 -2.69 25.27
C GLU A 105 27.90 -1.53 24.47
N ILE A 106 27.28 -1.19 23.32
CA ILE A 106 27.74 -0.12 22.43
C ILE A 106 27.18 1.21 22.92
N GLU A 107 28.05 2.19 23.15
CA GLU A 107 27.64 3.56 23.46
C GLU A 107 26.95 4.19 22.24
N ILE A 108 25.73 4.70 22.41
CA ILE A 108 24.98 5.35 21.35
C ILE A 108 25.27 6.84 21.34
N THR A 109 25.71 7.31 20.19
CA THR A 109 26.04 8.72 19.90
C THR A 109 25.27 9.19 18.65
N ASP A 110 25.26 10.49 18.38
CA ASP A 110 24.65 11.01 17.15
C ASP A 110 25.29 10.46 15.86
N ALA A 111 26.55 10.01 15.94
CA ALA A 111 27.27 9.48 14.79
C ALA A 111 26.88 8.03 14.43
N ASN A 112 26.51 7.18 15.42
CA ASN A 112 26.21 5.78 15.20
C ASN A 112 24.75 5.38 15.47
N ARG A 113 23.88 6.28 15.92
CA ARG A 113 22.49 5.95 16.24
C ARG A 113 21.62 5.66 15.00
N LYS A 114 21.91 6.37 13.88
CA LYS A 114 21.12 6.23 12.65
C LYS A 114 21.45 4.90 11.99
N GLY A 115 20.42 4.06 11.82
CA GLY A 115 20.58 2.72 11.26
C GLY A 115 21.14 1.68 12.22
N PHE A 116 21.39 2.02 13.50
CA PHE A 116 21.83 1.05 14.51
C PHE A 116 20.85 -0.11 14.70
N ALA A 117 19.55 0.16 14.55
CA ALA A 117 18.52 -0.86 14.49
C ALA A 117 17.88 -0.84 13.11
N LYS A 118 17.70 -2.00 12.50
CA LYS A 118 17.00 -2.20 11.24
C LYS A 118 15.74 -3.00 11.46
N ILE A 119 14.59 -2.40 11.17
CA ILE A 119 13.32 -3.12 11.15
C ILE A 119 13.28 -3.91 9.84
N GLU A 120 13.19 -5.23 9.92
CA GLU A 120 13.11 -6.12 8.75
C GLU A 120 11.67 -6.55 8.48
N ARG A 121 10.83 -6.54 9.53
CA ARG A 121 9.41 -6.90 9.46
C ARG A 121 8.58 -5.89 10.22
N CYS A 122 7.57 -5.32 9.56
CA CYS A 122 6.56 -4.47 10.16
C CYS A 122 5.21 -4.85 9.52
N GLU A 123 4.50 -5.80 10.14
CA GLU A 123 3.38 -6.49 9.50
C GLU A 123 2.24 -6.76 10.48
N ILE A 124 1.02 -6.81 9.95
CA ILE A 124 -0.11 -7.42 10.65
C ILE A 124 0.14 -8.92 10.74
N SER A 125 -0.03 -9.49 11.94
CA SER A 125 0.18 -10.92 12.16
C SER A 125 -0.84 -11.76 11.39
N ALA A 126 -0.36 -12.77 10.65
CA ALA A 126 -1.25 -13.73 9.99
C ALA A 126 -2.00 -14.64 10.99
N GLU A 127 -1.44 -14.85 12.19
CA GLU A 127 -2.05 -15.69 13.24
C GLU A 127 -3.17 -14.94 14.00
N ASP A 128 -2.97 -13.63 14.20
CA ASP A 128 -3.93 -12.74 14.87
C ASP A 128 -3.92 -11.37 14.20
N THR A 129 -4.85 -11.15 13.28
CA THR A 129 -4.96 -9.91 12.50
C THR A 129 -5.31 -8.67 13.33
N SER A 130 -5.54 -8.82 14.64
CA SER A 130 -5.65 -7.70 15.57
C SER A 130 -4.29 -7.17 16.06
N LYS A 131 -3.19 -7.85 15.72
CA LYS A 131 -1.84 -7.55 16.17
C LYS A 131 -0.94 -7.08 15.03
N VAL A 132 0.04 -6.26 15.40
CA VAL A 132 1.18 -5.88 14.56
C VAL A 132 2.43 -6.52 15.14
N VAL A 133 3.29 -7.05 14.27
CA VAL A 133 4.62 -7.57 14.60
C VAL A 133 5.65 -6.64 14.00
N VAL A 134 6.56 -6.15 14.84
CA VAL A 134 7.75 -5.37 14.43
C VAL A 134 8.98 -6.10 14.91
N SER A 135 9.82 -6.57 13.99
CA SER A 135 11.05 -7.32 14.33
C SER A 135 12.20 -6.96 13.39
N GLY A 136 13.41 -7.24 13.83
CA GLY A 136 14.61 -6.94 13.08
C GLY A 136 15.89 -7.13 13.89
N LEU A 137 16.94 -6.48 13.44
CA LEU A 137 18.30 -6.62 13.96
C LEU A 137 18.86 -5.28 14.43
N MET A 138 19.83 -5.34 15.33
CA MET A 138 20.66 -4.21 15.77
C MET A 138 22.13 -4.51 15.47
N GLU A 139 22.95 -3.49 15.31
CA GLU A 139 24.41 -3.64 15.13
C GLU A 139 25.14 -4.18 16.38
N GLY A 140 24.40 -4.46 17.43
CA GLY A 140 24.86 -4.98 18.71
C GLY A 140 23.91 -4.59 19.83
N ILE A 141 24.38 -4.64 21.09
CA ILE A 141 23.56 -4.30 22.24
C ILE A 141 23.77 -2.82 22.59
N PRO A 142 22.77 -1.92 22.39
CA PRO A 142 22.93 -0.51 22.71
C PRO A 142 22.95 -0.30 24.23
N LYS A 143 23.86 0.54 24.71
CA LYS A 143 23.87 0.98 26.11
C LYS A 143 22.65 1.89 26.37
N SER A 144 21.89 1.55 27.40
CA SER A 144 20.67 2.29 27.76
C SER A 144 20.47 2.33 29.28
N ASP A 145 19.70 3.31 29.78
CA ASP A 145 19.50 3.55 31.21
C ASP A 145 18.92 2.33 31.95
N ASP A 146 18.11 1.51 31.28
CA ASP A 146 17.30 0.47 31.89
C ASP A 146 17.43 -0.91 31.19
N ARG A 147 18.34 -1.02 30.24
CA ARG A 147 18.59 -2.23 29.44
C ARG A 147 17.36 -2.71 28.68
N ARG A 148 16.53 -1.76 28.22
CA ARG A 148 15.34 -2.04 27.41
C ARG A 148 15.46 -1.39 26.06
N ILE A 149 14.83 -2.02 25.08
CA ILE A 149 14.51 -1.43 23.79
C ILE A 149 13.00 -1.23 23.71
N TYR A 150 12.59 -0.22 22.96
CA TYR A 150 11.25 0.29 22.91
C TYR A 150 10.79 0.38 21.46
N VAL A 151 9.52 0.11 21.21
CA VAL A 151 8.88 0.40 19.94
C VAL A 151 7.92 1.57 20.10
N PHE A 152 8.01 2.52 19.15
CA PHE A 152 7.19 3.72 19.07
C PHE A 152 6.34 3.70 17.82
N ASN A 153 5.12 4.25 17.91
CA ASN A 153 4.37 4.66 16.73
C ASN A 153 4.60 6.15 16.47
N ILE A 154 4.84 6.50 15.24
CA ILE A 154 5.09 7.86 14.78
C ILE A 154 4.00 8.20 13.77
N ALA A 155 3.26 9.26 14.00
CA ALA A 155 2.24 9.71 13.05
C ALA A 155 2.86 9.97 11.66
N THR A 156 2.10 9.71 10.60
CA THR A 156 2.55 9.87 9.20
C THR A 156 3.25 11.21 8.96
N TYR A 157 2.73 12.30 9.51
CA TYR A 157 3.23 13.66 9.35
C TYR A 157 4.42 14.01 10.24
N ASN A 158 4.82 13.17 11.20
CA ASN A 158 5.94 13.42 12.10
C ASN A 158 7.23 12.78 11.56
N ASN A 159 8.35 13.47 11.77
CA ASN A 159 9.69 12.99 11.38
C ASN A 159 10.54 12.59 12.61
N GLY A 160 9.92 12.30 13.74
CA GLY A 160 10.57 11.92 14.99
C GLY A 160 9.58 11.83 16.15
N LEU A 161 10.13 11.58 17.35
CA LEU A 161 9.35 11.60 18.58
C LEU A 161 8.87 13.03 18.87
N VAL A 162 7.63 13.14 19.34
CA VAL A 162 7.11 14.39 19.89
C VAL A 162 7.37 14.46 21.39
N GLU A 163 7.37 15.66 21.97
CA GLU A 163 7.60 15.86 23.40
C GLU A 163 6.56 15.08 24.22
N GLY A 164 7.03 14.32 25.21
CA GLY A 164 6.17 13.50 26.08
C GLY A 164 5.62 12.23 25.43
N GLN A 165 6.07 11.86 24.25
CA GLN A 165 5.62 10.63 23.60
C GLN A 165 6.09 9.40 24.35
N GLU A 166 5.15 8.54 24.74
CA GLU A 166 5.42 7.27 25.37
C GLU A 166 5.53 6.13 24.33
N PRO A 167 6.36 5.11 24.59
CA PRO A 167 6.46 3.94 23.72
C PRO A 167 5.18 3.08 23.78
N ILE A 168 4.91 2.33 22.71
CA ILE A 168 3.84 1.33 22.70
C ILE A 168 4.12 0.23 23.73
N THR A 169 5.34 -0.29 23.70
CA THR A 169 5.82 -1.36 24.60
C THR A 169 7.35 -1.44 24.57
N SER A 170 7.91 -2.28 25.42
CA SER A 170 9.34 -2.49 25.50
C SER A 170 9.68 -3.94 25.81
N VAL A 171 10.86 -4.40 25.37
CA VAL A 171 11.43 -5.68 25.74
C VAL A 171 12.82 -5.47 26.35
N ARG A 172 13.22 -6.40 27.25
CA ARG A 172 14.58 -6.38 27.76
C ARG A 172 15.52 -6.89 26.67
N LYS A 173 16.58 -6.17 26.39
CA LYS A 173 17.58 -6.58 25.41
C LYS A 173 18.42 -7.74 25.95
N SER A 174 18.59 -8.78 25.16
CA SER A 174 19.39 -9.95 25.50
C SER A 174 20.41 -10.30 24.41
N ASP A 175 20.15 -9.86 23.20
CA ASP A 175 20.93 -10.13 21.99
C ASP A 175 20.75 -8.98 21.00
N ASP A 176 21.23 -9.14 19.78
CA ASP A 176 21.11 -8.18 18.68
C ASP A 176 19.76 -8.24 17.94
N GLN A 177 18.86 -9.16 18.33
CA GLN A 177 17.53 -9.29 17.74
C GLN A 177 16.47 -8.58 18.58
N PHE A 178 15.42 -8.13 17.93
CA PHE A 178 14.22 -7.64 18.61
C PHE A 178 12.95 -8.14 17.93
N SER A 179 11.92 -8.35 18.73
CA SER A 179 10.56 -8.62 18.25
C SER A 179 9.54 -8.05 19.21
N PHE A 180 8.60 -7.31 18.66
CA PHE A 180 7.48 -6.71 19.37
C PHE A 180 6.17 -7.17 18.75
N THR A 181 5.18 -7.46 19.60
CA THR A 181 3.82 -7.72 19.18
C THR A 181 2.87 -6.85 20.01
N PHE A 182 2.02 -6.08 19.35
CA PHE A 182 1.09 -5.16 20.00
C PHE A 182 -0.20 -5.01 19.19
N ASN A 183 -1.23 -4.36 19.78
CA ASN A 183 -2.53 -4.21 19.13
C ASN A 183 -2.48 -3.21 17.96
N LEU A 184 -3.08 -3.60 16.83
CA LEU A 184 -3.35 -2.71 15.69
C LEU A 184 -4.43 -1.67 16.04
N ASN A 185 -5.40 -2.02 16.86
CA ASN A 185 -6.57 -1.20 17.18
C ASN A 185 -7.35 -0.74 15.93
N TYR A 186 -7.52 -1.64 14.97
CA TYR A 186 -8.15 -1.34 13.68
C TYR A 186 -9.50 -0.62 13.86
N LYS A 187 -9.69 0.52 13.17
CA LYS A 187 -10.87 1.41 13.22
C LYS A 187 -11.18 2.03 14.59
N GLN A 188 -10.36 1.86 15.60
CA GLN A 188 -10.49 2.53 16.89
C GLN A 188 -9.81 3.90 16.86
N ALA A 189 -10.13 4.79 17.81
CA ALA A 189 -9.54 6.13 17.89
C ALA A 189 -8.00 6.15 17.99
N ASN A 190 -7.42 5.07 18.49
CA ASN A 190 -5.97 4.88 18.57
C ASN A 190 -5.47 3.81 17.59
N SER A 191 -6.10 3.71 16.42
CA SER A 191 -5.68 2.83 15.34
C SER A 191 -4.26 3.16 14.89
N ARG A 192 -3.47 2.12 14.64
CA ARG A 192 -2.09 2.23 14.19
C ARG A 192 -1.89 1.89 12.71
N LEU A 193 -2.97 1.79 11.95
CA LEU A 193 -2.93 1.39 10.53
C LEU A 193 -2.12 2.36 9.67
N PHE A 194 -2.14 3.63 10.02
CA PHE A 194 -1.46 4.69 9.26
C PHE A 194 -0.16 5.17 9.91
N ASP A 195 0.19 4.64 11.08
CA ASP A 195 1.41 5.03 11.79
C ASP A 195 2.67 4.39 11.18
N LYS A 196 3.78 5.09 11.34
CA LYS A 196 5.13 4.54 11.19
C LYS A 196 5.61 3.99 12.52
N PHE A 197 6.51 3.01 12.47
CA PHE A 197 7.11 2.43 13.67
C PHE A 197 8.61 2.63 13.67
N ALA A 198 9.15 2.85 14.84
CA ALA A 198 10.59 3.00 15.06
C ALA A 198 11.02 2.35 16.37
N ILE A 199 12.28 1.92 16.40
CA ILE A 199 12.93 1.33 17.58
C ILE A 199 13.76 2.39 18.26
N GLY A 200 13.75 2.41 19.59
CA GLY A 200 14.55 3.32 20.41
C GLY A 200 14.96 2.74 21.75
N ILE A 201 15.76 3.51 22.45
CA ILE A 201 16.20 3.27 23.83
C ILE A 201 15.95 4.48 24.71
N LYS A 202 16.08 4.30 26.03
CA LYS A 202 16.16 5.39 26.99
C LYS A 202 17.62 5.68 27.31
N GLN A 203 18.04 6.92 27.12
CA GLN A 203 19.40 7.38 27.35
C GLN A 203 19.37 8.76 28.04
N ASN A 204 20.02 8.88 29.20
CA ASN A 204 20.02 10.10 30.02
C ASN A 204 18.59 10.63 30.32
N GLY A 205 17.67 9.72 30.64
CA GLY A 205 16.28 10.02 30.94
C GLY A 205 15.37 10.36 29.73
N LYS A 206 15.92 10.36 28.49
CA LYS A 206 15.19 10.69 27.25
C LYS A 206 15.14 9.47 26.32
N TYR A 207 14.10 9.41 25.50
CA TYR A 207 14.02 8.42 24.41
C TYR A 207 14.80 8.88 23.19
N VAL A 208 15.57 7.97 22.59
CA VAL A 208 16.39 8.18 21.40
C VAL A 208 16.08 7.09 20.40
N LEU A 209 15.75 7.46 19.17
CA LEU A 209 15.47 6.50 18.10
C LEU A 209 16.77 5.92 17.51
N LEU A 210 16.76 4.64 17.22
CA LEU A 210 17.88 3.86 16.68
C LEU A 210 17.63 3.35 15.26
N SER A 211 16.37 3.34 14.79
CA SER A 211 15.98 2.88 13.47
C SER A 211 15.40 4.00 12.62
N ASP A 212 15.39 3.79 11.32
CA ASP A 212 14.50 4.49 10.41
C ASP A 212 13.05 4.06 10.66
N PHE A 213 12.10 4.73 9.98
CA PHE A 213 10.67 4.48 10.12
C PHE A 213 10.21 3.35 9.19
N GLN A 214 9.29 2.52 9.65
CA GLN A 214 8.64 1.51 8.83
C GLN A 214 7.13 1.56 9.03
N TYR A 215 6.39 1.54 7.92
CA TYR A 215 4.94 1.31 7.94
C TYR A 215 4.60 -0.17 7.94
N ILE A 216 3.35 -0.48 8.25
CA ILE A 216 2.77 -1.80 7.98
C ILE A 216 2.84 -2.04 6.46
N THR A 217 3.41 -3.18 6.05
CA THR A 217 3.62 -3.51 4.63
C THR A 217 2.55 -4.43 4.06
N ASN A 218 1.75 -5.09 4.91
CA ASN A 218 0.73 -6.07 4.53
C ASN A 218 -0.68 -5.74 5.08
N PRO A 219 -1.25 -4.54 4.85
CA PRO A 219 -2.56 -4.18 5.36
C PRO A 219 -3.68 -5.12 4.90
N GLU A 220 -3.52 -5.84 3.79
CA GLU A 220 -4.43 -6.84 3.23
C GLU A 220 -4.69 -8.04 4.16
N GLN A 221 -3.80 -8.31 5.12
CA GLN A 221 -4.05 -9.34 6.15
C GLN A 221 -5.30 -9.03 6.99
N ARG A 222 -5.71 -7.76 7.05
CA ARG A 222 -6.91 -7.32 7.78
C ARG A 222 -8.16 -7.35 6.91
N ALA A 223 -8.01 -7.51 5.58
CA ALA A 223 -9.07 -7.34 4.61
C ALA A 223 -10.25 -8.30 4.85
N GLN A 224 -11.46 -7.75 4.76
CA GLN A 224 -12.70 -8.51 4.76
C GLN A 224 -12.92 -9.21 3.41
N TYR A 225 -12.51 -8.57 2.31
CA TYR A 225 -12.66 -9.08 0.96
C TYR A 225 -11.33 -9.65 0.47
N GLN A 226 -11.32 -10.98 0.20
CA GLN A 226 -10.12 -11.75 -0.18
C GLN A 226 -10.41 -12.67 -1.39
N TYR A 227 -11.23 -12.19 -2.34
CA TYR A 227 -11.46 -12.89 -3.59
C TYR A 227 -10.26 -12.76 -4.53
N ALA A 228 -10.16 -13.64 -5.52
CA ALA A 228 -9.12 -13.52 -6.55
C ALA A 228 -9.34 -12.24 -7.38
N TYR A 229 -8.25 -11.56 -7.74
CA TYR A 229 -8.33 -10.37 -8.61
C TYR A 229 -9.08 -10.72 -9.91
N PRO A 230 -10.19 -10.03 -10.22
CA PRO A 230 -10.98 -10.32 -11.39
C PRO A 230 -10.30 -9.75 -12.65
N LYS A 231 -9.40 -10.54 -13.26
CA LYS A 231 -8.70 -10.13 -14.46
C LYS A 231 -9.68 -9.96 -15.63
N ALA A 232 -9.66 -8.79 -16.27
CA ALA A 232 -10.46 -8.52 -17.46
C ALA A 232 -10.07 -9.45 -18.62
N ALA A 233 -11.05 -9.78 -19.48
CA ALA A 233 -10.82 -10.67 -20.63
C ALA A 233 -9.98 -10.03 -21.74
N SER A 234 -9.90 -8.70 -21.78
CA SER A 234 -9.01 -7.93 -22.65
C SER A 234 -8.66 -6.58 -21.98
N ILE A 235 -7.62 -5.92 -22.50
CA ILE A 235 -7.21 -4.59 -22.03
C ILE A 235 -8.17 -3.46 -22.46
N LYS A 236 -9.17 -3.76 -23.31
CA LYS A 236 -10.10 -2.78 -23.88
C LYS A 236 -10.95 -2.09 -22.82
N GLY A 237 -10.72 -0.80 -22.63
CA GLY A 237 -11.38 0.02 -21.63
C GLY A 237 -11.83 1.39 -22.12
N LEU A 238 -12.66 2.05 -21.32
CA LEU A 238 -13.30 3.30 -21.67
C LEU A 238 -13.56 4.15 -20.42
N LEU A 239 -13.31 5.46 -20.49
CA LEU A 239 -13.89 6.42 -19.56
C LEU A 239 -15.37 6.60 -19.92
N VAL A 240 -16.25 6.08 -19.05
CA VAL A 240 -17.67 5.94 -19.35
C VAL A 240 -18.44 7.24 -19.14
N ASP A 241 -19.49 7.41 -19.97
CA ASP A 241 -20.46 8.48 -19.82
C ASP A 241 -21.61 8.00 -18.93
N PRO A 242 -21.82 8.58 -17.73
CA PRO A 242 -22.84 8.14 -16.79
C PRO A 242 -24.26 8.25 -17.36
N TYR A 243 -24.49 9.16 -18.30
CA TYR A 243 -25.80 9.34 -18.95
C TYR A 243 -26.14 8.26 -19.98
N LYS A 244 -25.18 7.39 -20.34
CA LYS A 244 -25.38 6.30 -21.30
C LYS A 244 -25.37 4.91 -20.69
N LEU A 245 -25.28 4.81 -19.38
CA LEU A 245 -25.16 3.53 -18.66
C LEU A 245 -26.41 2.65 -18.75
N GLU A 246 -27.61 3.24 -18.84
CA GLU A 246 -28.87 2.47 -18.94
C GLU A 246 -29.00 1.72 -20.26
N GLY A 247 -28.33 2.20 -21.31
CA GLY A 247 -28.34 1.61 -22.64
C GLY A 247 -27.56 0.30 -22.74
N ASN A 248 -27.55 -0.27 -23.95
CA ASN A 248 -26.77 -1.46 -24.28
C ASN A 248 -25.40 -1.13 -24.88
N GLU A 249 -25.04 0.15 -25.02
CA GLU A 249 -23.87 0.57 -25.78
C GLU A 249 -22.56 -0.03 -25.25
N LEU A 250 -22.34 -0.05 -23.92
CA LEU A 250 -21.14 -0.66 -23.34
C LEU A 250 -21.04 -2.16 -23.62
N LYS A 251 -22.18 -2.85 -23.60
CA LYS A 251 -22.26 -4.27 -23.97
C LYS A 251 -21.99 -4.49 -25.46
N ASP A 252 -22.60 -3.66 -26.32
CA ASP A 252 -22.46 -3.74 -27.78
C ASP A 252 -21.04 -3.41 -28.23
N LEU A 253 -20.37 -2.49 -27.55
CA LEU A 253 -18.96 -2.17 -27.72
C LEU A 253 -18.03 -3.25 -27.18
N GLY A 254 -18.53 -4.18 -26.36
CA GLY A 254 -17.73 -5.22 -25.72
C GLY A 254 -16.71 -4.67 -24.72
N VAL A 255 -17.04 -3.58 -24.00
CA VAL A 255 -16.17 -2.97 -22.99
C VAL A 255 -15.83 -3.99 -21.91
N LYS A 256 -14.56 -4.12 -21.55
CA LYS A 256 -14.05 -5.05 -20.51
C LYS A 256 -13.56 -4.32 -19.28
N GLN A 257 -13.10 -3.10 -19.43
CA GLN A 257 -12.62 -2.25 -18.35
C GLN A 257 -13.25 -0.85 -18.45
N ALA A 258 -13.46 -0.20 -17.33
CA ALA A 258 -13.99 1.15 -17.32
C ALA A 258 -13.31 2.00 -16.24
N ALA A 259 -13.07 3.29 -16.55
CA ALA A 259 -12.67 4.28 -15.57
C ALA A 259 -13.83 5.20 -15.21
N TYR A 260 -13.84 5.66 -13.96
CA TYR A 260 -14.74 6.72 -13.51
C TYR A 260 -14.11 7.54 -12.37
N ASN A 261 -14.28 8.87 -12.44
CA ASN A 261 -13.68 9.80 -11.50
C ASN A 261 -14.52 9.95 -10.23
N ILE A 262 -13.91 9.92 -9.05
CA ILE A 262 -14.53 10.26 -7.77
C ILE A 262 -13.93 11.58 -7.26
N MET A 263 -14.75 12.61 -7.18
CA MET A 263 -14.38 13.90 -6.59
C MET A 263 -14.59 13.85 -5.09
N VAL A 264 -13.50 13.89 -4.30
CA VAL A 264 -13.57 13.66 -2.85
C VAL A 264 -14.28 14.79 -2.12
N GLY A 265 -14.11 16.03 -2.55
CA GLY A 265 -14.85 17.16 -1.96
C GLY A 265 -16.37 17.01 -2.11
N ARG A 266 -16.84 16.51 -3.25
CA ARG A 266 -18.26 16.36 -3.54
C ARG A 266 -18.96 15.23 -2.79
N ILE A 267 -18.26 14.16 -2.42
CA ILE A 267 -18.87 13.02 -1.71
C ILE A 267 -19.07 13.29 -0.21
N LEU A 268 -18.42 14.31 0.34
CA LEU A 268 -18.53 14.68 1.74
C LEU A 268 -19.67 15.68 1.95
N GLY A 269 -20.30 15.61 3.12
CA GLY A 269 -21.30 16.58 3.55
C GLY A 269 -22.68 16.04 3.80
N HIS A 270 -23.59 17.00 4.02
CA HIS A 270 -25.01 16.71 4.19
C HIS A 270 -25.72 16.72 2.85
N THR A 271 -26.50 15.68 2.59
CA THR A 271 -27.44 15.71 1.46
C THR A 271 -28.64 16.60 1.76
N SER A 272 -29.16 17.27 0.73
CA SER A 272 -30.47 17.91 0.78
C SER A 272 -31.60 16.98 0.35
N SER A 273 -31.30 15.80 -0.15
CA SER A 273 -32.30 14.86 -0.69
C SER A 273 -32.95 14.03 0.41
N ALA A 274 -34.28 14.06 0.48
CA ALA A 274 -35.01 13.18 1.40
C ALA A 274 -34.95 11.68 0.99
N ASN A 275 -34.76 11.41 -0.31
CA ASN A 275 -34.69 10.03 -0.85
C ASN A 275 -33.33 9.38 -0.64
N TYR A 276 -32.29 10.18 -0.51
CA TYR A 276 -30.90 9.73 -0.33
C TYR A 276 -30.31 10.42 0.89
N PRO A 277 -30.61 9.93 2.11
CA PRO A 277 -30.19 10.60 3.33
C PRO A 277 -28.68 10.62 3.47
N THR A 278 -28.18 11.60 4.22
CA THR A 278 -26.77 11.68 4.62
C THR A 278 -26.31 10.36 5.23
N ILE A 279 -25.17 9.85 4.77
CA ILE A 279 -24.56 8.64 5.30
C ILE A 279 -23.63 9.04 6.44
N HIS A 280 -23.91 8.53 7.65
CA HIS A 280 -23.09 8.72 8.83
C HIS A 280 -22.08 7.56 8.92
N TYR A 281 -20.82 7.84 8.69
CA TYR A 281 -19.75 6.85 8.76
C TYR A 281 -18.91 7.05 10.01
N ASN A 282 -18.98 6.09 10.93
CA ASN A 282 -18.18 6.11 12.15
C ASN A 282 -16.83 5.43 11.92
N TYR A 283 -15.76 6.19 12.04
CA TYR A 283 -14.40 5.71 11.80
C TYR A 283 -13.43 6.35 12.80
N GLN A 284 -12.61 5.54 13.47
CA GLN A 284 -11.60 5.97 14.43
C GLN A 284 -12.12 6.96 15.51
N GLY A 285 -13.33 6.70 16.03
CA GLY A 285 -13.97 7.50 17.08
C GLY A 285 -14.57 8.82 16.62
N LYS A 286 -14.56 9.10 15.32
CA LYS A 286 -15.18 10.28 14.69
C LYS A 286 -16.31 9.85 13.76
N THR A 287 -17.27 10.76 13.50
CA THR A 287 -18.34 10.55 12.53
C THR A 287 -18.07 11.45 11.31
N TYR A 288 -17.94 10.82 10.15
CA TYR A 288 -17.81 11.49 8.86
C TYR A 288 -19.17 11.45 8.13
N LEU A 289 -19.49 12.52 7.45
CA LEU A 289 -20.75 12.66 6.75
C LEU A 289 -20.48 12.56 5.24
N PHE A 290 -21.19 11.64 4.59
CA PHE A 290 -21.14 11.52 3.14
C PHE A 290 -22.50 11.94 2.56
N ASP A 291 -22.47 12.69 1.45
CA ASP A 291 -23.67 13.07 0.73
C ASP A 291 -24.31 11.85 0.08
N GLY A 292 -25.45 11.42 0.64
CA GLY A 292 -26.12 10.21 0.19
C GLY A 292 -26.60 10.27 -1.26
N GLN A 293 -26.93 11.47 -1.79
CA GLN A 293 -27.32 11.64 -3.17
C GLN A 293 -26.12 11.47 -4.11
N VAL A 294 -25.01 12.13 -3.82
CA VAL A 294 -23.78 12.00 -4.62
C VAL A 294 -23.26 10.56 -4.59
N ILE A 295 -23.28 9.93 -3.42
CA ILE A 295 -22.91 8.51 -3.30
C ILE A 295 -23.83 7.60 -4.11
N ALA A 296 -25.15 7.86 -4.13
CA ALA A 296 -26.08 7.08 -4.95
C ALA A 296 -25.82 7.24 -6.46
N GLU A 297 -25.34 8.40 -6.92
CA GLU A 297 -24.90 8.58 -8.31
C GLU A 297 -23.71 7.65 -8.65
N TYR A 298 -22.74 7.54 -7.76
CA TYR A 298 -21.63 6.58 -7.92
C TYR A 298 -22.07 5.12 -7.82
N ASP A 299 -23.01 4.80 -6.92
CA ASP A 299 -23.59 3.45 -6.80
C ASP A 299 -24.24 3.00 -8.12
N ILE A 300 -24.96 3.89 -8.80
CA ILE A 300 -25.57 3.60 -10.11
C ILE A 300 -24.49 3.22 -11.12
N VAL A 301 -23.43 4.03 -11.21
CA VAL A 301 -22.32 3.79 -12.15
C VAL A 301 -21.65 2.44 -11.86
N PHE A 302 -21.17 2.23 -10.63
CA PHE A 302 -20.39 1.05 -10.29
C PHE A 302 -21.23 -0.22 -10.27
N SER A 303 -22.50 -0.15 -9.82
CA SER A 303 -23.42 -1.30 -9.88
C SER A 303 -23.68 -1.71 -11.32
N ARG A 304 -23.88 -0.74 -12.22
CA ARG A 304 -24.13 -1.04 -13.63
C ARG A 304 -22.91 -1.68 -14.32
N LEU A 305 -21.71 -1.15 -14.08
CA LEU A 305 -20.47 -1.73 -14.59
C LEU A 305 -20.27 -3.16 -14.09
N THR A 306 -20.50 -3.38 -12.80
CA THR A 306 -20.43 -4.71 -12.18
C THR A 306 -21.43 -5.70 -12.77
N GLN A 307 -22.69 -5.29 -12.97
CA GLN A 307 -23.73 -6.11 -13.62
C GLN A 307 -23.34 -6.50 -15.05
N LEU A 308 -22.61 -5.65 -15.76
CA LEU A 308 -22.11 -5.92 -17.11
C LEU A 308 -20.82 -6.76 -17.13
N GLY A 309 -20.28 -7.10 -15.96
CA GLY A 309 -19.01 -7.83 -15.84
C GLY A 309 -17.81 -6.99 -16.30
N ILE A 310 -17.88 -5.67 -16.18
CA ILE A 310 -16.83 -4.73 -16.56
C ILE A 310 -15.97 -4.46 -15.33
N GLN A 311 -14.66 -4.65 -15.45
CA GLN A 311 -13.69 -4.34 -14.41
C GLN A 311 -13.61 -2.81 -14.25
N THR A 312 -13.74 -2.34 -13.01
CA THR A 312 -13.83 -0.92 -12.73
C THR A 312 -12.58 -0.35 -12.08
N THR A 313 -12.12 0.77 -12.62
CA THR A 313 -11.06 1.63 -12.09
C THR A 313 -11.68 2.92 -11.58
N ALA A 314 -11.54 3.24 -10.30
CA ALA A 314 -11.90 4.53 -9.73
C ALA A 314 -10.66 5.45 -9.67
N ILE A 315 -10.80 6.67 -10.18
CA ILE A 315 -9.77 7.71 -10.11
C ILE A 315 -10.18 8.69 -9.02
N ILE A 316 -9.41 8.78 -7.95
CA ILE A 316 -9.70 9.56 -6.75
C ILE A 316 -9.10 10.96 -6.91
N LEU A 317 -9.93 11.96 -7.01
CA LEU A 317 -9.52 13.34 -7.30
C LEU A 317 -9.83 14.26 -6.11
N ASN A 318 -8.86 15.09 -5.74
CA ASN A 318 -8.97 16.05 -4.66
C ASN A 318 -9.35 17.43 -5.20
N ASP A 319 -10.62 17.63 -5.47
CA ASP A 319 -11.19 18.90 -5.91
C ASP A 319 -11.22 19.93 -4.76
N TRP A 320 -11.38 21.22 -5.12
CA TRP A 320 -11.48 22.28 -4.12
C TRP A 320 -12.87 22.32 -3.49
N ASP A 321 -12.93 22.12 -2.18
CA ASP A 321 -14.09 22.45 -1.37
C ASP A 321 -13.66 23.25 -0.13
N GLY A 322 -14.18 24.46 0.04
CA GLY A 322 -13.87 25.33 1.17
C GLY A 322 -14.36 24.81 2.53
N ALA A 323 -15.32 23.86 2.53
CA ALA A 323 -15.80 23.20 3.74
C ALA A 323 -14.89 22.07 4.20
N TYR A 324 -14.07 21.49 3.29
CA TYR A 324 -13.23 20.32 3.52
C TYR A 324 -11.76 20.57 3.23
N LEU A 325 -11.24 21.74 3.63
CA LEU A 325 -9.83 22.12 3.44
C LEU A 325 -8.85 21.13 4.07
N ASP A 326 -9.29 20.34 5.05
CA ASP A 326 -8.48 19.29 5.66
C ASP A 326 -8.11 18.13 4.70
N LEU A 327 -8.83 17.98 3.60
CA LEU A 327 -8.43 17.09 2.51
C LEU A 327 -7.24 17.61 1.71
N ILE A 328 -7.05 18.95 1.70
CA ILE A 328 -6.04 19.61 0.89
C ILE A 328 -4.81 19.91 1.77
N HIS A 329 -3.65 19.47 1.30
CA HIS A 329 -2.38 19.73 1.99
C HIS A 329 -2.25 21.21 2.38
N PRO A 330 -1.87 21.57 3.62
CA PRO A 330 -1.84 22.96 4.09
C PRO A 330 -1.13 23.93 3.14
N ASN A 331 -0.01 23.52 2.56
CA ASN A 331 0.74 24.30 1.60
C ASN A 331 0.03 24.46 0.24
N ALA A 332 -0.92 23.60 -0.08
CA ALA A 332 -1.64 23.62 -1.36
C ALA A 332 -2.98 24.38 -1.29
N ARG A 333 -3.37 24.95 -0.16
CA ARG A 333 -4.65 25.63 0.05
C ARG A 333 -4.69 26.99 -0.65
N LYS A 334 -4.91 26.96 -1.98
CA LYS A 334 -5.04 28.15 -2.83
C LYS A 334 -6.20 27.96 -3.81
N ALA A 335 -7.36 28.53 -3.48
CA ALA A 335 -8.56 28.42 -4.30
C ALA A 335 -8.33 28.83 -5.76
N GLY A 336 -8.82 28.03 -6.70
CA GLY A 336 -8.74 28.30 -8.14
C GLY A 336 -7.34 28.19 -8.75
N ALA A 337 -6.37 27.62 -8.02
CA ALA A 337 -5.03 27.43 -8.58
C ALA A 337 -4.95 26.30 -9.60
N CYS A 338 -5.77 25.26 -9.44
CA CYS A 338 -5.76 24.06 -10.26
C CYS A 338 -7.11 23.34 -10.08
N PRO A 339 -7.54 22.46 -11.00
CA PRO A 339 -8.70 21.60 -10.79
C PRO A 339 -8.55 20.66 -9.59
N TYR A 340 -7.36 20.11 -9.37
CA TYR A 340 -7.08 19.16 -8.29
C TYR A 340 -5.86 19.55 -7.46
N TYR A 341 -5.82 19.09 -6.21
CA TYR A 341 -4.89 19.52 -5.20
C TYR A 341 -4.22 18.34 -4.51
N MET A 342 -2.99 18.55 -4.02
CA MET A 342 -2.27 17.56 -3.19
C MET A 342 -3.12 17.16 -1.98
N PHE A 343 -3.30 15.87 -1.77
CA PHE A 343 -3.95 15.31 -0.59
C PHE A 343 -3.16 15.62 0.69
N ASN A 344 -3.88 15.78 1.79
CA ASN A 344 -3.31 16.17 3.07
C ASN A 344 -2.93 14.96 3.94
N ALA A 345 -1.66 14.59 3.98
CA ALA A 345 -1.11 13.73 5.02
C ALA A 345 -0.12 14.48 5.93
N ALA A 346 -0.19 15.82 5.96
CA ALA A 346 0.74 16.69 6.71
C ALA A 346 0.29 17.01 8.13
N ASP A 347 -0.92 16.60 8.52
CA ASP A 347 -1.46 16.76 9.87
C ASP A 347 -2.47 15.65 10.20
N GLN A 348 -2.84 15.57 11.49
CA GLN A 348 -3.77 14.52 11.97
C GLN A 348 -5.14 14.60 11.30
N SER A 349 -5.67 15.81 11.11
CA SER A 349 -7.00 15.97 10.50
C SER A 349 -7.02 15.45 9.07
N GLY A 350 -5.96 15.74 8.30
CA GLY A 350 -5.82 15.23 6.94
C GLY A 350 -5.74 13.70 6.90
N VAL A 351 -4.86 13.09 7.69
CA VAL A 351 -4.73 11.62 7.77
C VAL A 351 -6.05 10.97 8.16
N ASP A 352 -6.77 11.54 9.11
CA ASP A 352 -8.07 11.04 9.56
C ASP A 352 -9.12 11.08 8.44
N TYR A 353 -9.21 12.21 7.68
CA TYR A 353 -10.12 12.33 6.55
C TYR A 353 -9.75 11.37 5.41
N LEU A 354 -8.46 11.31 5.03
CA LEU A 354 -8.01 10.40 3.96
C LEU A 354 -8.26 8.94 4.34
N GLY A 355 -7.97 8.56 5.58
CA GLY A 355 -8.22 7.21 6.09
C GLY A 355 -9.71 6.85 6.10
N ALA A 356 -10.58 7.79 6.52
CA ALA A 356 -12.02 7.61 6.51
C ALA A 356 -12.58 7.47 5.09
N VAL A 357 -12.16 8.34 4.16
CA VAL A 357 -12.58 8.31 2.75
C VAL A 357 -12.11 7.02 2.07
N ALA A 358 -10.82 6.67 2.21
CA ALA A 358 -10.25 5.46 1.60
C ALA A 358 -10.98 4.19 2.07
N THR A 359 -11.20 4.09 3.39
CA THR A 359 -11.85 2.92 3.99
C THR A 359 -13.33 2.86 3.63
N PHE A 360 -14.05 3.99 3.70
CA PHE A 360 -15.46 4.07 3.31
C PHE A 360 -15.68 3.64 1.86
N LEU A 361 -14.91 4.20 0.93
CA LEU A 361 -15.04 3.88 -0.50
C LEU A 361 -14.71 2.41 -0.76
N ALA A 362 -13.64 1.89 -0.15
CA ALA A 362 -13.27 0.49 -0.28
C ALA A 362 -14.34 -0.44 0.30
N GLU A 363 -14.92 -0.14 1.46
CA GLU A 363 -16.00 -0.95 2.06
C GLU A 363 -17.25 -0.95 1.19
N ARG A 364 -17.60 0.21 0.64
CA ARG A 364 -18.80 0.34 -0.20
C ARG A 364 -18.66 -0.39 -1.52
N TYR A 365 -17.48 -0.31 -2.14
CA TYR A 365 -17.25 -0.79 -3.50
C TYR A 365 -16.35 -2.02 -3.62
N SER A 366 -16.20 -2.83 -2.58
CA SER A 366 -15.52 -4.14 -2.66
C SER A 366 -16.47 -5.33 -2.80
N GLY A 367 -17.75 -5.13 -2.47
CA GLY A 367 -18.81 -6.13 -2.65
C GLY A 367 -19.63 -5.85 -3.92
N THR A 368 -20.73 -6.60 -4.07
CA THR A 368 -21.64 -6.45 -5.21
C THR A 368 -22.86 -5.55 -4.92
N ALA A 369 -23.08 -5.16 -3.66
CA ALA A 369 -24.27 -4.41 -3.23
C ALA A 369 -24.36 -3.01 -3.86
N HIS A 370 -23.21 -2.34 -4.04
CA HIS A 370 -23.09 -0.99 -4.61
C HIS A 370 -22.21 -0.94 -5.85
N GLY A 371 -21.85 -2.12 -6.38
CA GLY A 371 -20.87 -2.28 -7.44
C GLY A 371 -19.47 -2.55 -6.91
N GLN A 372 -18.58 -3.01 -7.79
CA GLN A 372 -17.25 -3.47 -7.44
C GLN A 372 -16.18 -2.62 -8.15
N VAL A 373 -15.30 -2.03 -7.37
CA VAL A 373 -14.09 -1.33 -7.83
C VAL A 373 -12.88 -2.12 -7.35
N VAL A 374 -12.01 -2.47 -8.27
CA VAL A 374 -10.80 -3.26 -7.98
C VAL A 374 -9.50 -2.51 -8.25
N ASN A 375 -9.56 -1.45 -9.04
CA ASN A 375 -8.43 -0.58 -9.34
C ASN A 375 -8.69 0.84 -8.80
N TRP A 376 -7.70 1.40 -8.11
CA TRP A 376 -7.78 2.70 -7.46
C TRP A 376 -6.59 3.55 -7.86
N VAL A 377 -6.83 4.60 -8.64
CA VAL A 377 -5.81 5.58 -9.03
C VAL A 377 -5.89 6.76 -8.05
N ILE A 378 -4.78 7.10 -7.42
CA ILE A 378 -4.75 8.12 -6.37
C ILE A 378 -4.20 9.44 -6.92
N ALA A 379 -5.05 10.42 -7.05
CA ALA A 379 -4.87 11.72 -7.71
C ALA A 379 -4.87 11.63 -9.26
N ASN A 380 -4.38 12.67 -9.94
CA ASN A 380 -4.22 12.74 -11.40
C ASN A 380 -2.87 13.36 -11.74
N GLU A 381 -2.14 12.75 -12.70
CA GLU A 381 -0.89 13.27 -13.29
C GLU A 381 0.00 14.01 -12.28
N VAL A 382 0.40 13.29 -11.23
CA VAL A 382 1.04 13.92 -10.06
C VAL A 382 2.35 14.65 -10.39
N ASN A 383 3.00 14.35 -11.49
CA ASN A 383 4.15 15.10 -11.96
C ASN A 383 3.78 16.48 -12.53
N ALA A 384 2.56 16.65 -13.06
CA ALA A 384 2.03 17.92 -13.57
C ALA A 384 1.38 18.76 -12.44
N ARG A 385 2.17 19.10 -11.42
CA ARG A 385 1.69 19.72 -10.19
C ARG A 385 0.93 21.04 -10.37
N LYS A 386 1.24 21.81 -11.40
CA LYS A 386 0.55 23.09 -11.69
C LYS A 386 -0.79 22.91 -12.39
N HIS A 387 -0.99 21.76 -13.01
CA HIS A 387 -2.12 21.51 -13.88
C HIS A 387 -3.11 20.52 -13.26
N TRP A 388 -2.62 19.47 -12.57
CA TRP A 388 -3.46 18.36 -12.15
C TRP A 388 -3.31 17.91 -10.69
N ASN A 389 -2.29 18.41 -9.95
CA ASN A 389 -2.10 18.07 -8.54
C ASN A 389 -1.42 19.23 -7.80
N TYR A 390 -2.14 20.34 -7.66
CA TYR A 390 -1.54 21.59 -7.20
C TYR A 390 -0.77 21.49 -5.89
N TYR A 391 0.46 21.98 -5.95
CA TYR A 391 1.34 22.20 -4.81
C TYR A 391 2.25 23.40 -5.11
N PRO A 392 2.67 24.23 -4.12
CA PRO A 392 3.64 25.29 -4.37
C PRO A 392 4.99 24.72 -4.84
N SER A 393 5.80 25.57 -5.48
CA SER A 393 7.12 25.17 -5.98
C SER A 393 8.05 24.81 -4.83
N VAL A 394 8.52 23.57 -4.83
CA VAL A 394 9.53 23.01 -3.93
C VAL A 394 10.44 22.10 -4.76
N ASP A 395 11.46 21.50 -4.15
CA ASP A 395 12.21 20.43 -4.80
C ASP A 395 11.33 19.19 -5.03
N VAL A 396 11.70 18.36 -6.01
CA VAL A 396 10.92 17.18 -6.41
C VAL A 396 10.84 16.14 -5.29
N GLU A 397 11.89 16.01 -4.48
CA GLU A 397 11.92 15.06 -3.35
C GLU A 397 10.89 15.44 -2.29
N SER A 398 10.87 16.71 -1.85
CA SER A 398 9.88 17.22 -0.88
C SER A 398 8.45 17.11 -1.40
N TYR A 399 8.21 17.42 -2.69
CA TYR A 399 6.93 17.25 -3.33
C TYR A 399 6.47 15.80 -3.32
N THR A 400 7.35 14.91 -3.78
CA THR A 400 7.05 13.48 -3.92
C THR A 400 6.83 12.82 -2.58
N LYS A 401 7.58 13.25 -1.54
CA LYS A 401 7.34 12.81 -0.17
C LYS A 401 5.93 13.12 0.30
N ALA A 402 5.46 14.36 0.09
CA ALA A 402 4.10 14.76 0.48
C ALA A 402 3.03 13.91 -0.23
N TYR A 403 3.24 13.61 -1.51
CA TYR A 403 2.36 12.70 -2.25
C TYR A 403 2.43 11.27 -1.74
N ALA A 404 3.61 10.73 -1.50
CA ALA A 404 3.82 9.36 -1.04
C ALA A 404 3.22 9.10 0.35
N ASP A 405 3.29 10.07 1.26
CA ASP A 405 2.65 10.00 2.58
C ASP A 405 1.12 9.88 2.43
N ALA A 406 0.50 10.68 1.56
CA ALA A 406 -0.94 10.59 1.29
C ALA A 406 -1.32 9.29 0.57
N PHE A 407 -0.52 8.89 -0.42
CA PHE A 407 -0.69 7.61 -1.13
C PHE A 407 -0.68 6.42 -0.16
N ARG A 408 0.25 6.41 0.80
CA ARG A 408 0.34 5.35 1.82
C ARG A 408 -0.93 5.25 2.67
N VAL A 409 -1.55 6.37 3.02
CA VAL A 409 -2.82 6.38 3.77
C VAL A 409 -3.93 5.74 2.92
N PHE A 410 -4.06 6.13 1.65
CA PHE A 410 -5.03 5.51 0.73
C PHE A 410 -4.75 4.02 0.55
N TYR A 411 -3.50 3.65 0.28
CA TYR A 411 -3.09 2.26 0.10
C TYR A 411 -3.48 1.40 1.30
N ASN A 412 -3.07 1.80 2.50
CA ASN A 412 -3.36 1.06 3.72
C ASN A 412 -4.86 0.99 4.01
N GLY A 413 -5.60 2.09 3.79
CA GLY A 413 -7.05 2.13 3.93
C GLY A 413 -7.76 1.16 2.98
N ILE A 414 -7.44 1.21 1.69
CA ILE A 414 -8.04 0.36 0.65
C ILE A 414 -7.68 -1.11 0.87
N LYS A 415 -6.39 -1.41 0.99
CA LYS A 415 -5.90 -2.80 1.13
C LYS A 415 -6.37 -3.45 2.43
N SER A 416 -6.56 -2.69 3.51
CA SER A 416 -7.11 -3.22 4.77
C SER A 416 -8.57 -3.67 4.68
N VAL A 417 -9.26 -3.31 3.60
CA VAL A 417 -10.65 -3.71 3.30
C VAL A 417 -10.70 -4.76 2.21
N ASN A 418 -9.92 -4.59 1.14
CA ASN A 418 -9.92 -5.44 -0.04
C ASN A 418 -8.49 -5.85 -0.41
N ALA A 419 -8.15 -7.11 -0.13
CA ALA A 419 -6.83 -7.66 -0.36
C ALA A 419 -6.40 -7.64 -1.82
N CYS A 420 -7.34 -7.89 -2.75
CA CYS A 420 -7.04 -7.96 -4.17
C CYS A 420 -7.02 -6.62 -4.89
N ALA A 421 -7.41 -5.52 -4.21
CA ALA A 421 -7.43 -4.21 -4.84
C ALA A 421 -6.03 -3.78 -5.28
N LYS A 422 -5.92 -3.25 -6.50
CA LYS A 422 -4.71 -2.62 -7.01
C LYS A 422 -4.77 -1.10 -6.80
N VAL A 423 -3.65 -0.51 -6.41
CA VAL A 423 -3.55 0.93 -6.13
C VAL A 423 -2.45 1.54 -6.98
N TYR A 424 -2.80 2.55 -7.76
CA TYR A 424 -1.96 3.11 -8.82
C TYR A 424 -1.53 4.54 -8.51
N MET A 425 -0.26 4.83 -8.83
CA MET A 425 0.30 6.17 -8.90
C MET A 425 0.17 6.70 -10.34
N PRO A 426 -0.50 7.85 -10.59
CA PRO A 426 -0.71 8.37 -11.96
C PRO A 426 0.37 9.37 -12.38
N VAL A 427 0.89 9.22 -13.62
CA VAL A 427 1.80 10.18 -14.26
C VAL A 427 1.41 10.43 -15.72
N ASP A 428 1.75 11.63 -16.24
CA ASP A 428 1.59 11.98 -17.64
C ASP A 428 2.75 11.52 -18.53
N GLN A 429 2.71 11.89 -19.81
CA GLN A 429 3.73 11.56 -20.81
C GLN A 429 5.06 12.32 -20.66
N THR A 430 5.17 13.32 -19.79
CA THR A 430 6.39 14.13 -19.61
C THR A 430 7.40 13.38 -18.77
N TRP A 431 8.29 12.63 -19.45
CA TRP A 431 9.14 11.63 -18.81
C TRP A 431 10.48 12.17 -18.28
N ASN A 432 11.29 12.81 -19.15
CA ASN A 432 12.59 13.38 -18.79
C ASN A 432 12.85 14.62 -19.66
N ARG A 433 11.97 15.58 -19.54
CA ARG A 433 11.96 16.77 -20.38
C ARG A 433 12.85 17.89 -19.83
N ASN A 434 13.07 17.90 -18.53
CA ASN A 434 13.87 18.87 -17.80
C ASN A 434 13.40 20.32 -18.08
N LEU A 435 12.07 20.54 -18.10
CA LEU A 435 11.50 21.87 -18.27
C LEU A 435 11.55 22.63 -16.95
N ASN A 436 11.97 23.88 -17.03
CA ASN A 436 11.94 24.78 -15.88
C ASN A 436 10.63 25.59 -15.88
N ASP A 437 9.50 24.90 -16.01
CA ASP A 437 8.15 25.51 -16.03
C ASP A 437 7.39 25.33 -14.70
N GLY A 438 7.97 24.55 -13.78
CA GLY A 438 7.47 24.29 -12.43
C GLY A 438 6.63 23.02 -12.29
N ASP A 439 6.43 22.25 -13.36
CA ASP A 439 6.04 20.85 -13.28
C ASP A 439 7.30 19.99 -13.14
N TYR A 440 7.13 18.71 -12.79
CA TYR A 440 8.23 17.76 -12.65
C TYR A 440 8.21 16.74 -13.78
N ASP A 441 9.35 16.12 -14.04
CA ASP A 441 9.41 14.97 -14.91
C ASP A 441 8.82 13.73 -14.22
N ALA A 442 8.04 12.95 -14.95
CA ALA A 442 7.40 11.75 -14.43
C ALA A 442 8.42 10.74 -13.90
N ARG A 443 9.57 10.62 -14.56
CA ARG A 443 10.65 9.74 -14.12
C ARG A 443 11.20 10.17 -12.75
N ASP A 444 11.47 11.45 -12.56
CA ASP A 444 12.03 11.94 -11.28
C ASP A 444 11.04 11.72 -10.13
N VAL A 445 9.74 12.02 -10.36
CA VAL A 445 8.70 11.74 -9.37
C VAL A 445 8.58 10.26 -9.08
N LEU A 446 8.65 9.40 -10.10
CA LEU A 446 8.59 7.95 -9.96
C LEU A 446 9.78 7.40 -9.16
N ASP A 447 10.99 7.87 -9.46
CA ASP A 447 12.21 7.45 -8.77
C ASP A 447 12.17 7.83 -7.28
N HIS A 448 11.84 9.08 -6.97
CA HIS A 448 11.72 9.56 -5.59
C HIS A 448 10.58 8.85 -4.84
N PHE A 449 9.44 8.63 -5.50
CA PHE A 449 8.30 7.90 -4.92
C PHE A 449 8.70 6.48 -4.56
N ASN A 450 9.27 5.72 -5.50
CA ASN A 450 9.68 4.35 -5.27
C ASN A 450 10.73 4.25 -4.14
N ALA A 451 11.76 5.11 -4.19
CA ALA A 451 12.81 5.13 -3.18
C ALA A 451 12.24 5.44 -1.79
N TYR A 452 11.35 6.43 -1.68
CA TYR A 452 10.72 6.81 -0.42
C TYR A 452 9.80 5.70 0.12
N ILE A 453 8.94 5.12 -0.73
CA ILE A 453 8.08 3.99 -0.34
C ILE A 453 8.91 2.81 0.16
N LYS A 454 9.98 2.42 -0.57
CA LYS A 454 10.85 1.30 -0.18
C LYS A 454 11.60 1.56 1.11
N SER A 455 12.06 2.78 1.34
CA SER A 455 12.78 3.13 2.57
C SER A 455 11.92 2.98 3.83
N GLN A 456 10.60 3.02 3.69
CA GLN A 456 9.64 2.90 4.79
C GLN A 456 8.78 1.63 4.73
N GLY A 457 9.24 0.61 4.00
CA GLY A 457 8.54 -0.66 3.78
C GLY A 457 7.90 -0.73 2.40
N ASN A 458 8.46 -1.59 1.54
CA ASN A 458 7.94 -1.80 0.19
C ASN A 458 6.50 -2.30 0.23
N ILE A 459 5.67 -1.83 -0.71
CA ILE A 459 4.28 -2.25 -0.90
C ILE A 459 4.01 -2.48 -2.38
N ASP A 460 2.94 -3.20 -2.67
CA ASP A 460 2.52 -3.56 -4.02
C ASP A 460 1.67 -2.44 -4.65
N TRP A 461 2.34 -1.33 -5.02
CA TRP A 461 1.75 -0.26 -5.82
C TRP A 461 2.01 -0.50 -7.31
N ASP A 462 1.13 -0.03 -8.16
CA ASP A 462 1.23 -0.10 -9.62
C ASP A 462 1.24 1.29 -10.27
N LEU A 463 1.54 1.38 -11.58
CA LEU A 463 1.61 2.64 -12.31
C LEU A 463 0.39 2.86 -13.21
N SER A 464 -0.20 4.05 -13.13
CA SER A 464 -1.14 4.59 -14.11
C SER A 464 -0.39 5.59 -14.99
N HIS A 465 -0.35 5.38 -16.30
CA HIS A 465 0.36 6.25 -17.24
C HIS A 465 -0.58 6.79 -18.32
N HIS A 466 -0.41 8.08 -18.68
CA HIS A 466 -1.22 8.78 -19.66
C HIS A 466 -0.40 9.10 -20.92
N PRO A 467 -0.29 8.19 -21.89
CA PRO A 467 0.59 8.34 -23.07
C PRO A 467 -0.07 9.12 -24.21
N TYR A 468 -0.59 10.31 -23.93
CA TYR A 468 -1.20 11.14 -24.95
C TYR A 468 -0.26 11.46 -26.13
N PRO A 469 -0.81 11.70 -27.33
CA PRO A 469 -0.02 12.18 -28.47
C PRO A 469 0.63 13.54 -28.21
N VAL A 470 1.72 13.83 -28.91
CA VAL A 470 2.43 15.12 -28.85
C VAL A 470 2.45 15.76 -30.24
N PRO A 471 1.82 16.90 -30.45
CA PRO A 471 0.92 17.60 -29.52
C PRO A 471 -0.39 16.85 -29.31
N LEU A 472 -1.05 17.10 -28.20
CA LEU A 472 -2.31 16.47 -27.78
C LEU A 472 -3.41 16.58 -28.85
N THR A 473 -3.43 17.66 -29.61
CA THR A 473 -4.41 17.91 -30.69
C THR A 473 -4.14 17.10 -31.97
N HIS A 474 -3.00 16.38 -32.07
CA HIS A 474 -2.57 15.68 -33.29
C HIS A 474 -2.66 14.16 -33.13
N ALA A 475 -3.76 13.56 -33.57
CA ALA A 475 -4.02 12.12 -33.39
C ALA A 475 -2.97 11.19 -34.04
N ALA A 476 -2.37 11.59 -35.18
CA ALA A 476 -1.37 10.77 -35.90
C ALA A 476 -0.02 10.75 -35.18
N PHE A 477 0.05 10.13 -33.99
CA PHE A 477 1.23 10.10 -33.13
C PHE A 477 2.48 9.47 -33.78
N TRP A 478 2.31 8.61 -34.79
CA TRP A 478 3.39 8.04 -35.61
C TRP A 478 4.03 9.05 -36.55
N ASN A 479 3.38 10.17 -36.84
CA ASN A 479 3.82 11.19 -37.74
C ASN A 479 3.66 12.60 -37.18
N MET A 480 4.40 12.90 -36.11
CA MET A 480 4.39 14.21 -35.47
C MET A 480 4.64 15.34 -36.44
N PRO A 481 4.06 16.53 -36.25
CA PRO A 481 4.37 17.73 -37.03
C PRO A 481 5.88 18.06 -36.99
N SER A 482 6.41 18.62 -38.09
CA SER A 482 7.86 18.83 -38.27
C SER A 482 8.53 19.71 -37.21
N ASN A 483 7.82 20.66 -36.63
CA ASN A 483 8.30 21.47 -35.51
C ASN A 483 8.51 20.63 -34.23
N TYR A 484 7.64 19.67 -33.91
CA TYR A 484 7.80 18.76 -32.79
C TYR A 484 8.86 17.69 -33.04
N LYS A 485 8.96 17.17 -34.29
CA LYS A 485 10.06 16.26 -34.67
C LYS A 485 11.43 16.88 -34.41
N ARG A 486 11.61 18.19 -34.77
CA ARG A 486 12.88 18.91 -34.53
C ARG A 486 13.24 19.06 -33.05
N MET A 487 12.27 18.98 -32.14
CA MET A 487 12.52 19.06 -30.69
C MET A 487 13.09 17.76 -30.11
N ASN A 488 13.08 16.68 -30.90
CA ASN A 488 13.54 15.35 -30.50
C ASN A 488 12.96 14.93 -29.15
N LEU A 489 11.59 14.92 -29.05
CA LEU A 489 10.88 14.66 -27.81
C LEU A 489 10.72 13.18 -27.49
N ILE A 490 10.69 12.33 -28.52
CA ILE A 490 10.40 10.90 -28.40
C ILE A 490 11.57 10.09 -28.94
N SER A 491 12.08 9.17 -28.14
CA SER A 491 13.09 8.17 -28.52
C SER A 491 12.82 6.86 -27.77
N ASN A 492 13.50 5.79 -28.16
CA ASN A 492 13.43 4.49 -27.48
C ASN A 492 14.42 4.38 -26.31
N SER A 493 15.10 5.46 -25.95
CA SER A 493 16.02 5.52 -24.82
C SER A 493 15.25 5.81 -23.52
N VAL A 494 15.76 5.33 -22.41
CA VAL A 494 15.30 5.71 -21.06
C VAL A 494 15.40 7.23 -20.80
N ASP A 495 16.27 7.92 -21.54
CA ASP A 495 16.43 9.37 -21.45
C ASP A 495 15.52 10.12 -22.44
N THR A 496 14.52 9.45 -23.01
CA THR A 496 13.49 10.11 -23.84
C THR A 496 12.84 11.24 -23.05
N LYS A 497 12.53 12.34 -23.71
CA LYS A 497 11.87 13.48 -23.03
C LYS A 497 10.41 13.21 -22.72
N MET A 498 9.75 12.43 -23.59
CA MET A 498 8.34 12.09 -23.44
C MET A 498 8.10 10.62 -23.77
N VAL A 499 7.15 10.00 -23.06
CA VAL A 499 6.67 8.66 -23.34
C VAL A 499 5.23 8.73 -23.81
N THR A 500 5.01 8.34 -25.06
CA THR A 500 3.71 8.25 -25.72
C THR A 500 3.47 6.81 -26.16
N MET A 501 2.38 6.53 -26.86
CA MET A 501 2.17 5.18 -27.41
C MET A 501 3.31 4.69 -28.31
N THR A 502 4.05 5.60 -28.97
CA THR A 502 5.17 5.23 -29.86
C THR A 502 6.28 4.49 -29.12
N ASN A 503 6.56 4.87 -27.89
CA ASN A 503 7.67 4.35 -27.09
C ASN A 503 7.24 3.94 -25.68
N ILE A 504 6.00 3.47 -25.52
CA ILE A 504 5.44 3.08 -24.21
C ILE A 504 6.26 2.00 -23.50
N HIS A 505 6.99 1.16 -24.24
CA HIS A 505 7.90 0.17 -23.69
C HIS A 505 8.99 0.78 -22.80
N VAL A 506 9.36 2.04 -22.99
CA VAL A 506 10.34 2.71 -22.11
C VAL A 506 9.88 2.67 -20.65
N VAL A 507 8.60 2.92 -20.37
CA VAL A 507 8.03 2.86 -19.02
C VAL A 507 7.97 1.42 -18.53
N THR A 508 7.46 0.49 -19.34
CA THR A 508 7.34 -0.91 -18.90
C THR A 508 8.70 -1.58 -18.71
N ASP A 509 9.69 -1.32 -19.58
CA ASP A 509 11.07 -1.79 -19.40
C ASP A 509 11.72 -1.14 -18.16
N TYR A 510 11.37 0.12 -17.84
CA TYR A 510 11.88 0.83 -16.67
C TYR A 510 11.43 0.18 -15.35
N LEU A 511 10.16 -0.22 -15.26
CA LEU A 511 9.58 -0.85 -14.08
C LEU A 511 10.04 -2.29 -13.86
N GLN A 512 10.71 -2.93 -14.82
CA GLN A 512 11.29 -4.26 -14.67
C GLN A 512 12.66 -4.25 -13.98
N ARG A 513 13.21 -3.09 -13.66
CA ARG A 513 14.47 -2.97 -12.93
C ARG A 513 14.31 -3.45 -11.50
N GLU A 514 15.36 -4.02 -10.92
CA GLU A 514 15.37 -4.58 -9.56
C GLU A 514 14.87 -3.58 -8.50
N GLU A 515 15.24 -2.30 -8.66
CA GLU A 515 14.82 -1.25 -7.73
C GLU A 515 13.30 -0.98 -7.74
N PHE A 516 12.58 -1.34 -8.81
CA PHE A 516 11.13 -1.15 -8.92
C PHE A 516 10.30 -2.39 -8.59
N LEU A 517 10.91 -3.55 -8.42
CA LEU A 517 10.16 -4.78 -8.13
C LEU A 517 9.28 -4.62 -6.88
N ASN A 518 8.09 -5.21 -6.94
CA ASN A 518 7.15 -5.26 -5.83
C ASN A 518 7.69 -6.14 -4.66
N PRO A 519 7.02 -6.25 -3.52
CA PRO A 519 7.48 -7.09 -2.40
C PRO A 519 7.72 -8.56 -2.75
N ASP A 520 6.99 -9.09 -3.75
CA ASP A 520 7.10 -10.48 -4.20
C ASP A 520 8.21 -10.68 -5.25
N GLY A 521 8.93 -9.62 -5.63
CA GLY A 521 9.98 -9.66 -6.65
C GLY A 521 9.45 -9.63 -8.08
N GLU A 522 8.18 -9.28 -8.28
CA GLU A 522 7.55 -9.18 -9.59
C GLU A 522 7.61 -7.74 -10.14
N SER A 523 7.57 -7.62 -11.46
CA SER A 523 7.44 -6.31 -12.11
C SER A 523 6.07 -5.70 -11.86
N ARG A 524 6.05 -4.40 -11.55
CA ARG A 524 4.81 -3.64 -11.36
C ARG A 524 4.03 -3.56 -12.67
N SER A 525 2.71 -3.67 -12.60
CA SER A 525 1.87 -3.55 -13.78
C SER A 525 1.61 -2.09 -14.13
N VAL A 526 1.25 -1.87 -15.40
CA VAL A 526 0.88 -0.55 -15.93
C VAL A 526 -0.55 -0.58 -16.42
N ILE A 527 -1.35 0.41 -15.98
CA ILE A 527 -2.63 0.70 -16.59
C ILE A 527 -2.52 2.01 -17.36
N LEU A 528 -2.95 2.02 -18.62
CA LEU A 528 -3.10 3.25 -19.38
C LEU A 528 -4.51 3.78 -19.11
N SER A 529 -4.65 4.52 -17.99
CA SER A 529 -5.96 4.91 -17.48
C SER A 529 -6.57 6.08 -18.24
N GLU A 530 -5.75 6.81 -18.98
CA GLU A 530 -6.21 7.95 -19.76
C GLU A 530 -5.33 8.18 -21.00
N GLN A 531 -5.93 8.10 -22.16
CA GLN A 531 -5.37 8.53 -23.45
C GLN A 531 -6.50 8.76 -24.44
N GLY A 532 -6.28 9.62 -25.41
CA GLY A 532 -7.29 9.95 -26.42
C GLY A 532 -6.67 10.42 -27.73
N PHE A 533 -7.43 10.32 -28.79
CA PHE A 533 -7.01 10.71 -30.14
C PHE A 533 -8.03 11.69 -30.73
N ASN A 534 -7.55 12.86 -31.12
CA ASN A 534 -8.41 13.96 -31.53
C ASN A 534 -9.06 13.74 -32.90
N SER A 535 -10.38 13.69 -32.98
CA SER A 535 -11.13 13.53 -34.23
C SER A 535 -11.16 14.78 -35.11
N LEU A 536 -10.81 15.96 -34.57
CA LEU A 536 -10.68 17.19 -35.37
C LEU A 536 -9.57 17.07 -36.41
N SER A 537 -8.64 16.15 -36.24
CA SER A 537 -7.66 15.77 -37.28
C SER A 537 -8.25 14.88 -38.38
N GLY A 538 -9.52 14.51 -38.27
CA GLY A 538 -10.25 13.57 -39.13
C GLY A 538 -10.62 12.28 -38.39
N GLN A 539 -11.87 11.86 -38.52
CA GLN A 539 -12.38 10.66 -37.83
C GLN A 539 -11.63 9.38 -38.24
N GLY A 540 -11.20 9.29 -39.52
CA GLY A 540 -10.38 8.17 -39.98
C GLY A 540 -8.99 8.11 -39.32
N VAL A 541 -8.39 9.29 -39.10
CA VAL A 541 -7.09 9.39 -38.39
C VAL A 541 -7.25 9.04 -36.92
N GLN A 542 -8.33 9.50 -36.25
CA GLN A 542 -8.65 9.12 -34.89
C GLN A 542 -8.79 7.60 -34.75
N ALA A 543 -9.56 6.98 -35.64
CA ALA A 543 -9.82 5.54 -35.61
C ALA A 543 -8.55 4.71 -35.91
N ALA A 544 -7.69 5.20 -36.83
CA ALA A 544 -6.40 4.59 -37.11
C ALA A 544 -5.43 4.71 -35.93
N ALA A 545 -5.41 5.87 -35.27
CA ALA A 545 -4.58 6.11 -34.09
C ALA A 545 -4.98 5.19 -32.93
N PHE A 546 -6.28 5.05 -32.68
CA PHE A 546 -6.77 4.11 -31.67
C PHE A 546 -6.35 2.67 -32.00
N ALA A 547 -6.56 2.19 -33.22
CA ALA A 547 -6.19 0.82 -33.60
C ALA A 547 -4.70 0.57 -33.39
N TYR A 548 -3.86 1.52 -33.82
CA TYR A 548 -2.41 1.40 -33.69
C TYR A 548 -1.97 1.37 -32.21
N ALA A 549 -2.47 2.31 -31.42
CA ALA A 549 -2.16 2.39 -29.99
C ALA A 549 -2.63 1.13 -29.25
N TYR A 550 -3.82 0.63 -29.56
CA TYR A 550 -4.36 -0.57 -28.93
C TYR A 550 -3.48 -1.79 -29.21
N TYR A 551 -3.09 -2.03 -30.46
CA TYR A 551 -2.22 -3.16 -30.79
C TYR A 551 -0.82 -3.06 -30.16
N ILE A 552 -0.26 -1.84 -30.03
CA ILE A 552 0.98 -1.64 -29.26
C ILE A 552 0.79 -2.06 -27.79
N ALA A 553 -0.30 -1.61 -27.17
CA ALA A 553 -0.59 -1.91 -25.77
C ALA A 553 -0.88 -3.40 -25.56
N GLU A 554 -1.70 -4.02 -26.43
CA GLU A 554 -2.07 -5.44 -26.36
C GLU A 554 -0.84 -6.37 -26.52
N ALA A 555 0.13 -5.98 -27.31
CA ALA A 555 1.39 -6.73 -27.49
C ALA A 555 2.35 -6.61 -26.31
N ASN A 556 2.11 -5.70 -25.37
CA ASN A 556 2.95 -5.50 -24.19
C ASN A 556 2.32 -6.16 -22.95
N SER A 557 2.87 -7.30 -22.54
CA SER A 557 2.35 -8.11 -21.43
C SER A 557 2.36 -7.42 -20.04
N HIS A 558 3.05 -6.28 -19.91
CA HIS A 558 3.09 -5.48 -18.69
C HIS A 558 2.01 -4.40 -18.64
N ILE A 559 1.16 -4.31 -19.67
CA ILE A 559 0.02 -3.39 -19.72
C ILE A 559 -1.27 -4.15 -19.43
N ASP A 560 -1.88 -3.88 -18.27
CA ASP A 560 -3.08 -4.57 -17.81
C ASP A 560 -4.38 -3.90 -18.30
N GLY A 561 -4.34 -2.66 -18.75
CA GLY A 561 -5.53 -1.94 -19.22
C GLY A 561 -5.20 -0.78 -20.17
N PHE A 562 -6.10 -0.57 -21.13
CA PHE A 562 -6.06 0.54 -22.09
C PHE A 562 -7.44 1.23 -22.08
N LEU A 563 -7.56 2.29 -21.28
CA LEU A 563 -8.82 2.98 -21.05
C LEU A 563 -8.88 4.27 -21.90
N LEU A 564 -9.67 4.24 -22.95
CA LEU A 564 -9.78 5.36 -23.88
C LEU A 564 -10.57 6.51 -23.24
N ASN A 565 -10.05 7.70 -23.25
CA ASN A 565 -10.74 8.95 -22.98
C ASN A 565 -11.33 9.45 -24.31
N ARG A 566 -12.64 9.35 -24.59
CA ARG A 566 -13.74 8.99 -23.68
C ARG A 566 -14.95 8.45 -24.48
N GLN A 567 -16.04 8.06 -23.81
CA GLN A 567 -17.24 7.53 -24.52
C GLN A 567 -17.91 8.60 -25.38
N THR A 568 -18.16 9.80 -24.85
CA THR A 568 -18.84 10.89 -25.56
C THR A 568 -18.00 12.16 -25.50
N ASP A 569 -17.88 12.90 -26.58
CA ASP A 569 -17.17 14.17 -26.59
C ASP A 569 -17.74 15.15 -25.56
N SER A 570 -16.84 15.88 -24.91
CA SER A 570 -17.20 16.99 -24.03
C SER A 570 -17.27 18.30 -24.81
N TYR A 571 -18.35 19.06 -24.65
CA TYR A 571 -18.46 20.42 -25.24
C TYR A 571 -17.33 21.35 -24.75
N VAL A 572 -16.87 21.17 -23.51
CA VAL A 572 -15.77 21.97 -22.96
C VAL A 572 -14.47 21.65 -23.69
N GLU A 573 -14.15 20.36 -23.84
CA GLU A 573 -12.93 19.92 -24.55
C GLU A 573 -12.96 20.30 -26.04
N ILE A 574 -14.14 20.22 -26.69
CA ILE A 574 -14.28 20.68 -28.09
C ILE A 574 -13.97 22.18 -28.21
N ALA A 575 -14.41 23.00 -27.25
CA ALA A 575 -14.12 24.45 -27.26
C ALA A 575 -12.62 24.71 -27.08
N GLU A 576 -11.87 23.79 -26.46
CA GLU A 576 -10.40 23.79 -26.31
C GLU A 576 -9.68 23.14 -27.50
N GLY A 577 -10.39 22.70 -28.52
CA GLY A 577 -9.83 22.08 -29.71
C GLY A 577 -9.58 20.56 -29.59
N MET A 578 -10.29 19.89 -28.67
CA MET A 578 -10.13 18.46 -28.38
C MET A 578 -11.47 17.72 -28.51
N ALA A 579 -11.50 16.66 -29.30
CA ALA A 579 -12.67 15.82 -29.52
C ALA A 579 -12.26 14.34 -29.51
N PHE A 580 -12.12 13.78 -28.28
CA PHE A 580 -11.55 12.44 -28.04
C PHE A 580 -12.60 11.32 -28.03
N GLY A 581 -13.88 11.66 -27.87
CA GLY A 581 -14.97 10.68 -27.74
C GLY A 581 -15.08 9.71 -28.91
N ILE A 582 -15.60 8.53 -28.64
CA ILE A 582 -16.03 7.58 -29.69
C ILE A 582 -17.37 7.99 -30.28
N ASN A 583 -18.16 8.79 -29.53
CA ASN A 583 -19.40 9.43 -29.98
C ASN A 583 -19.24 10.95 -30.03
N ASN A 584 -19.98 11.58 -30.93
CA ASN A 584 -20.21 13.03 -30.91
C ASN A 584 -21.11 13.41 -29.72
N PRO A 585 -21.18 14.69 -29.32
CA PRO A 585 -22.05 15.13 -28.22
C PRO A 585 -23.55 14.85 -28.43
N ASP A 586 -24.00 14.78 -29.68
CA ASP A 586 -25.38 14.43 -30.04
C ASP A 586 -25.66 12.91 -29.97
N GLY A 587 -24.67 12.11 -29.61
CA GLY A 587 -24.75 10.66 -29.51
C GLY A 587 -24.54 9.91 -30.83
N SER A 588 -24.30 10.59 -31.94
CA SER A 588 -23.93 9.92 -33.20
C SER A 588 -22.55 9.32 -33.12
N HIS A 589 -22.38 8.13 -33.74
CA HIS A 589 -21.13 7.40 -33.72
C HIS A 589 -20.11 7.98 -34.67
N LYS A 590 -18.86 8.12 -34.22
CA LYS A 590 -17.72 8.41 -35.08
C LYS A 590 -17.14 7.12 -35.71
N GLN A 591 -16.23 7.23 -36.67
CA GLN A 591 -15.61 6.07 -37.31
C GLN A 591 -14.87 5.16 -36.29
N ILE A 592 -14.27 5.72 -35.26
CA ILE A 592 -13.60 4.99 -34.17
C ILE A 592 -14.55 4.01 -33.45
N TYR A 593 -15.86 4.28 -33.41
CA TYR A 593 -16.86 3.41 -32.75
C TYR A 593 -16.80 1.97 -33.28
N ASN A 594 -16.79 1.81 -34.61
CA ASN A 594 -16.72 0.47 -35.22
C ASN A 594 -15.39 -0.21 -34.96
N VAL A 595 -14.29 0.54 -34.95
CA VAL A 595 -12.95 -0.01 -34.63
C VAL A 595 -12.92 -0.45 -33.16
N PHE A 596 -13.35 0.40 -32.23
CA PHE A 596 -13.40 0.08 -30.82
C PHE A 596 -14.24 -1.17 -30.54
N LYS A 597 -15.40 -1.27 -31.17
CA LYS A 597 -16.30 -2.43 -31.00
C LYS A 597 -15.62 -3.74 -31.37
N ASN A 598 -14.81 -3.77 -32.41
CA ASN A 598 -14.30 -5.01 -33.01
C ASN A 598 -12.83 -5.32 -32.71
N ILE A 599 -12.07 -4.38 -32.11
CA ILE A 599 -10.60 -4.43 -32.01
C ILE A 599 -10.06 -5.70 -31.31
N ASP A 600 -10.75 -6.21 -30.30
CA ASP A 600 -10.40 -7.39 -29.51
C ASP A 600 -11.22 -8.65 -29.89
N GLY A 601 -11.88 -8.62 -31.02
CA GLY A 601 -12.76 -9.69 -31.49
C GLY A 601 -12.34 -10.30 -32.84
N PRO A 602 -13.09 -11.29 -33.34
CA PRO A 602 -12.76 -11.99 -34.59
C PRO A 602 -12.78 -11.09 -35.83
N ASN A 603 -13.43 -9.94 -35.76
CA ASN A 603 -13.51 -8.96 -36.85
C ASN A 603 -12.42 -7.87 -36.78
N SER A 604 -11.45 -7.97 -35.85
CA SER A 604 -10.45 -6.92 -35.61
C SER A 604 -9.66 -6.58 -36.88
N GLN A 605 -9.22 -7.59 -37.64
CA GLN A 605 -8.48 -7.40 -38.87
C GLN A 605 -9.29 -6.60 -39.91
N SER A 606 -10.56 -6.96 -40.15
CA SER A 606 -11.41 -6.25 -41.14
C SER A 606 -11.75 -4.84 -40.68
N ALA A 607 -11.97 -4.63 -39.39
CA ALA A 607 -12.32 -3.33 -38.82
C ALA A 607 -11.14 -2.36 -38.83
N THR A 608 -9.89 -2.85 -38.87
CA THR A 608 -8.67 -2.03 -38.80
C THR A 608 -7.88 -1.98 -40.11
N GLU A 609 -8.29 -2.69 -41.16
CA GLU A 609 -7.56 -2.77 -42.44
C GLU A 609 -7.33 -1.40 -43.08
N PHE A 610 -8.33 -0.52 -43.06
CA PHE A 610 -8.24 0.85 -43.59
C PHE A 610 -7.16 1.68 -42.91
N ALA A 611 -6.87 1.40 -41.64
CA ALA A 611 -5.91 2.16 -40.82
C ALA A 611 -4.49 1.99 -41.33
N LYS A 612 -4.14 0.82 -41.89
CA LYS A 612 -2.79 0.57 -42.45
C LYS A 612 -2.41 1.58 -43.55
N SER A 613 -3.36 1.91 -44.44
CA SER A 613 -3.10 2.91 -45.48
C SER A 613 -2.93 4.33 -44.92
N ILE A 614 -3.64 4.68 -43.85
CA ILE A 614 -3.53 5.98 -43.17
C ILE A 614 -2.18 6.08 -42.43
N ILE A 615 -1.76 4.99 -41.77
CA ILE A 615 -0.51 4.93 -41.01
C ILE A 615 0.69 4.83 -41.97
N GLY A 616 0.53 4.20 -43.14
CA GLY A 616 1.59 3.94 -44.11
C GLY A 616 2.35 2.64 -43.83
N ILE A 617 1.66 1.60 -43.34
CA ILE A 617 2.22 0.27 -43.05
C ILE A 617 1.56 -0.80 -43.91
N SER A 618 2.26 -1.93 -44.09
CA SER A 618 1.75 -3.11 -44.81
C SER A 618 1.13 -4.13 -43.86
N SER A 619 1.70 -4.25 -42.67
CA SER A 619 1.25 -5.17 -41.63
C SER A 619 1.36 -4.51 -40.25
N TRP A 620 0.51 -4.92 -39.33
CA TRP A 620 0.63 -4.52 -37.92
C TRP A 620 1.97 -4.98 -37.30
N SER A 621 2.53 -6.11 -37.74
CA SER A 621 3.85 -6.59 -37.33
C SER A 621 5.00 -5.64 -37.65
N ASP A 622 4.80 -4.68 -38.60
CA ASP A 622 5.81 -3.69 -38.95
C ASP A 622 6.06 -2.64 -37.86
N VAL A 623 5.10 -2.51 -36.94
CA VAL A 623 5.06 -1.42 -35.92
C VAL A 623 4.84 -1.90 -34.49
N ILE A 624 4.55 -3.18 -34.30
CA ILE A 624 4.37 -3.79 -33.00
C ILE A 624 5.68 -4.41 -32.54
N ARG A 625 6.15 -4.01 -31.36
CA ARG A 625 7.30 -4.66 -30.72
C ARG A 625 6.83 -5.99 -30.10
N HIS A 626 7.50 -7.07 -30.44
CA HIS A 626 7.29 -8.36 -29.78
C HIS A 626 8.18 -8.45 -28.54
N TYR A 627 7.58 -8.78 -27.41
CA TYR A 627 8.24 -8.92 -26.10
C TYR A 627 8.58 -10.38 -25.82
#